data_a5468c3c9947dcc3452c274dd02f8b9f
#
_entry.id   a5468c3c9947dcc3452c274dd02f8b9f
#
_cell.length_a   1.000
_cell.length_b   1.000
_cell.length_c   1.000
_cell.angle_alpha   90.00
_cell.angle_beta   90.00
_cell.angle_gamma   90.00
#
_symmetry.space_group_name_H-M   'P 1'
#
loop_
_entity.id
_entity.type
_entity.pdbx_description
1 polymer ?
#
loop_
_entity_poly.entity_id
_entity_poly.type
_entity_poly.pdbx_seq_one_letter_code
_entity_poly.pdbx_strand_id
1 'polypeptide(L)'
;MRDYLIEDCDIEADEIAICHSKLSNRAKQEQRFRSGKAHIMIATSAFGMGVNIPDIRLIIVSQLPFSAASFYQMAGRAGRDSKRAKALLLWNDADFQMNLDIISNTDERAIDAVNELYAICESSDDLHDAVIGCFAKDGE
;
A
#
# COMPACT_ATOMS: atom_id res chain seq x y z
N MET A 1 12.05 6.09 -6.65
CA MET A 1 11.78 4.65 -6.35
C MET A 1 12.36 3.72 -7.41
N ARG A 2 11.90 3.79 -8.68
CA ARG A 2 12.39 2.87 -9.73
C ARG A 2 13.91 2.96 -9.93
N ASP A 3 14.43 4.17 -10.09
CA ASP A 3 15.85 4.40 -10.33
C ASP A 3 16.70 3.95 -9.14
N TYR A 4 16.23 4.16 -7.91
CA TYR A 4 16.85 3.62 -6.70
C TYR A 4 16.94 2.08 -6.72
N LEU A 5 15.88 1.38 -7.13
CA LEU A 5 15.92 -0.08 -7.21
C LEU A 5 16.90 -0.58 -8.26
N ILE A 6 17.08 0.16 -9.35
CA ILE A 6 18.03 -0.20 -10.42
C ILE A 6 19.46 0.12 -10.02
N GLU A 7 19.71 1.33 -9.50
CA GLU A 7 21.05 1.85 -9.27
C GLU A 7 21.65 1.39 -7.94
N ASP A 8 20.82 1.30 -6.88
CA ASP A 8 21.29 0.99 -5.51
C ASP A 8 21.00 -0.45 -5.09
N CYS A 9 20.00 -1.11 -5.69
CA CYS A 9 19.63 -2.48 -5.33
C CYS A 9 19.97 -3.52 -6.42
N ASP A 10 20.61 -3.10 -7.53
CA ASP A 10 21.05 -3.96 -8.64
C ASP A 10 19.91 -4.81 -9.25
N ILE A 11 18.71 -4.22 -9.32
CA ILE A 11 17.52 -4.86 -9.90
C ILE A 11 17.42 -4.48 -11.37
N GLU A 12 17.28 -5.49 -12.22
CA GLU A 12 17.16 -5.26 -13.67
C GLU A 12 15.88 -4.48 -14.01
N ALA A 13 16.01 -3.51 -14.91
CA ALA A 13 14.90 -2.62 -15.28
C ALA A 13 13.68 -3.34 -15.88
N ASP A 14 13.87 -4.50 -16.45
CA ASP A 14 12.82 -5.35 -17.01
C ASP A 14 12.13 -6.23 -15.95
N GLU A 15 12.68 -6.39 -14.77
CA GLU A 15 12.01 -7.00 -13.62
C GLU A 15 11.01 -6.07 -12.93
N ILE A 16 11.01 -4.79 -13.28
CA ILE A 16 10.13 -3.77 -12.68
C ILE A 16 9.01 -3.40 -13.65
N ALA A 17 7.78 -3.53 -13.20
CA ALA A 17 6.59 -2.95 -13.82
C ALA A 17 6.13 -1.71 -13.08
N ILE A 18 5.54 -0.75 -13.80
CA ILE A 18 5.01 0.49 -13.22
C ILE A 18 3.53 0.60 -13.55
N CYS A 19 2.72 1.03 -12.59
CA CYS A 19 1.30 1.24 -12.80
C CYS A 19 0.78 2.48 -12.06
N HIS A 20 0.31 3.47 -12.82
CA HIS A 20 -0.38 4.65 -12.31
C HIS A 20 -1.42 5.15 -13.31
N SER A 21 -2.34 6.02 -12.88
CA SER A 21 -3.49 6.46 -13.68
C SER A 21 -3.14 7.15 -15.00
N LYS A 22 -1.99 7.83 -15.05
CA LYS A 22 -1.53 8.58 -16.25
C LYS A 22 -0.74 7.71 -17.25
N LEU A 23 -0.56 6.42 -16.99
CA LEU A 23 0.25 5.54 -17.81
C LEU A 23 -0.58 4.98 -18.99
N SER A 24 -0.17 5.28 -20.22
CA SER A 24 -0.90 4.82 -21.43
C SER A 24 -0.81 3.31 -21.68
N ASN A 25 0.27 2.65 -21.23
CA ASN A 25 0.50 1.23 -21.43
C ASN A 25 0.25 0.38 -20.16
N ARG A 26 -0.64 0.84 -19.28
CA ARG A 26 -0.98 0.20 -17.99
C ARG A 26 -1.27 -1.29 -18.14
N ALA A 27 -2.13 -1.69 -19.09
CA ALA A 27 -2.49 -3.08 -19.31
C ALA A 27 -1.28 -3.98 -19.64
N LYS A 28 -0.31 -3.46 -20.40
CA LYS A 28 0.93 -4.17 -20.72
C LYS A 28 1.79 -4.38 -19.46
N GLN A 29 1.89 -3.38 -18.59
CA GLN A 29 2.64 -3.49 -17.34
C GLN A 29 1.99 -4.49 -16.37
N GLU A 30 0.67 -4.43 -16.24
CA GLU A 30 -0.10 -5.39 -15.44
C GLU A 30 0.08 -6.84 -15.96
N GLN A 31 0.09 -7.03 -17.28
CA GLN A 31 0.31 -8.34 -17.88
C GLN A 31 1.74 -8.86 -17.64
N ARG A 32 2.77 -7.99 -17.69
CA ARG A 32 4.16 -8.36 -17.36
C ARG A 32 4.28 -8.87 -15.94
N PHE A 33 3.69 -8.16 -14.98
CA PHE A 33 3.69 -8.55 -13.58
C PHE A 33 2.88 -9.84 -13.36
N ARG A 34 1.68 -9.96 -13.92
CA ARG A 34 0.84 -11.16 -13.82
C ARG A 34 1.48 -12.40 -14.42
N SER A 35 2.25 -12.27 -15.49
CA SER A 35 2.93 -13.38 -16.16
C SER A 35 4.26 -13.76 -15.54
N GLY A 36 4.70 -13.07 -14.47
CA GLY A 36 6.00 -13.27 -13.84
C GLY A 36 7.20 -12.75 -14.66
N LYS A 37 6.95 -11.97 -15.74
CA LYS A 37 8.03 -11.30 -16.49
C LYS A 37 8.59 -10.10 -15.75
N ALA A 38 7.81 -9.50 -14.87
CA ALA A 38 8.27 -8.52 -13.91
C ALA A 38 7.91 -9.04 -12.52
N HIS A 39 8.86 -9.01 -11.59
CA HIS A 39 8.70 -9.50 -10.22
C HIS A 39 8.32 -8.40 -9.25
N ILE A 40 8.54 -7.15 -9.62
CA ILE A 40 8.24 -5.97 -8.82
C ILE A 40 7.23 -5.10 -9.56
N MET A 41 6.19 -4.66 -8.84
CA MET A 41 5.22 -3.68 -9.33
C MET A 41 5.31 -2.42 -8.47
N ILE A 42 5.70 -1.30 -9.08
CA ILE A 42 5.61 0.03 -8.46
C ILE A 42 4.29 0.64 -8.88
N ALA A 43 3.42 0.92 -7.93
CA ALA A 43 2.08 1.39 -8.25
C ALA A 43 1.56 2.44 -7.27
N THR A 44 0.64 3.27 -7.73
CA THR A 44 -0.19 4.10 -6.85
C THR A 44 -1.33 3.27 -6.26
N SER A 45 -2.03 3.81 -5.25
CA SER A 45 -3.18 3.18 -4.61
C SER A 45 -4.29 2.72 -5.59
N ALA A 46 -4.36 3.35 -6.76
CA ALA A 46 -5.29 2.98 -7.83
C ALA A 46 -4.98 1.63 -8.49
N PHE A 47 -3.79 1.05 -8.28
CA PHE A 47 -3.46 -0.27 -8.80
C PHE A 47 -4.30 -1.35 -8.12
N GLY A 48 -4.80 -2.26 -8.91
CA GLY A 48 -5.48 -3.46 -8.41
C GLY A 48 -6.98 -3.29 -8.14
N MET A 49 -7.60 -2.14 -8.41
CA MET A 49 -9.05 -2.10 -8.57
C MET A 49 -9.43 -2.94 -9.80
N GLY A 50 -10.04 -4.10 -9.55
CA GLY A 50 -10.41 -5.07 -10.62
C GLY A 50 -9.30 -6.01 -11.08
N VAL A 51 -8.09 -5.95 -10.50
CA VAL A 51 -6.99 -6.87 -10.82
C VAL A 51 -6.88 -7.92 -9.71
N ASN A 52 -7.06 -9.18 -10.06
CA ASN A 52 -6.81 -10.30 -9.15
C ASN A 52 -5.48 -10.98 -9.51
N ILE A 53 -4.47 -10.79 -8.64
CA ILE A 53 -3.17 -11.47 -8.70
C ILE A 53 -3.03 -12.22 -7.39
N PRO A 54 -3.19 -13.55 -7.41
CA PRO A 54 -3.34 -14.32 -6.17
C PRO A 54 -2.04 -14.50 -5.40
N ASP A 55 -0.90 -14.49 -6.07
CA ASP A 55 0.40 -14.91 -5.57
C ASP A 55 1.34 -13.76 -5.17
N ILE A 56 0.81 -12.59 -4.86
CA ILE A 56 1.60 -11.50 -4.28
C ILE A 56 2.08 -11.93 -2.89
N ARG A 57 3.41 -11.97 -2.71
CA ARG A 57 4.04 -12.41 -1.46
C ARG A 57 4.43 -11.27 -0.54
N LEU A 58 4.64 -10.07 -1.08
CA LEU A 58 5.05 -8.90 -0.32
C LEU A 58 4.35 -7.67 -0.87
N ILE A 59 3.78 -6.88 0.02
CA ILE A 59 3.33 -5.52 -0.25
C ILE A 59 4.11 -4.57 0.65
N ILE A 60 4.64 -3.53 0.05
CA ILE A 60 5.29 -2.43 0.75
C ILE A 60 4.48 -1.17 0.49
N VAL A 61 3.91 -0.61 1.54
CA VAL A 61 3.26 0.70 1.53
C VAL A 61 4.30 1.72 2.00
N SER A 62 4.75 2.59 1.10
CA SER A 62 5.91 3.47 1.31
C SER A 62 5.55 4.87 1.81
N GLN A 63 4.33 5.07 2.27
CA GLN A 63 3.83 6.31 2.91
C GLN A 63 2.69 5.96 3.86
N LEU A 64 2.47 6.77 4.89
CA LEU A 64 1.33 6.61 5.79
C LEU A 64 0.01 6.78 5.01
N PRO A 65 -0.87 5.79 4.95
CA PRO A 65 -2.19 5.92 4.34
C PRO A 65 -3.08 6.91 5.12
N PHE A 66 -4.17 7.36 4.50
CA PHE A 66 -5.14 8.27 5.14
C PHE A 66 -6.05 7.59 6.17
N SER A 67 -6.02 6.27 6.29
CA SER A 67 -6.83 5.53 7.28
C SER A 67 -6.36 4.07 7.42
N ALA A 68 -6.72 3.44 8.54
CA ALA A 68 -6.56 2.00 8.76
C ALA A 68 -7.26 1.17 7.67
N ALA A 69 -8.46 1.59 7.23
CA ALA A 69 -9.18 0.94 6.15
C ALA A 69 -8.41 0.98 4.82
N SER A 70 -7.78 2.11 4.50
CA SER A 70 -6.94 2.24 3.29
C SER A 70 -5.73 1.31 3.36
N PHE A 71 -5.05 1.23 4.51
CA PHE A 71 -3.96 0.29 4.72
C PHE A 71 -4.42 -1.16 4.56
N TYR A 72 -5.52 -1.54 5.21
CA TYR A 72 -6.08 -2.88 5.14
C TYR A 72 -6.44 -3.30 3.71
N GLN A 73 -7.04 -2.40 2.92
CA GLN A 73 -7.35 -2.66 1.51
C GLN A 73 -6.09 -2.87 0.66
N MET A 74 -4.99 -2.16 0.95
CA MET A 74 -3.71 -2.36 0.26
C MET A 74 -3.07 -3.69 0.69
N ALA A 75 -2.97 -3.95 2.00
CA ALA A 75 -2.42 -5.18 2.56
C ALA A 75 -3.18 -6.43 2.11
N GLY A 76 -4.51 -6.36 2.04
CA GLY A 76 -5.40 -7.44 1.60
C GLY A 76 -5.26 -7.85 0.11
N ARG A 77 -4.33 -7.24 -0.61
CA ARG A 77 -3.94 -7.69 -1.96
C ARG A 77 -2.90 -8.79 -1.94
N ALA A 78 -2.19 -8.98 -0.82
CA ALA A 78 -1.23 -10.06 -0.63
C ALA A 78 -1.93 -11.37 -0.26
N GLY A 79 -1.36 -12.51 -0.69
CA GLY A 79 -1.76 -13.84 -0.22
C GLY A 79 -3.18 -14.27 -0.57
N ARG A 80 -3.77 -13.79 -1.66
CA ARG A 80 -5.13 -14.16 -2.08
C ARG A 80 -5.29 -15.63 -2.48
N ASP A 81 -4.19 -16.36 -2.58
CA ASP A 81 -4.15 -17.81 -2.79
C ASP A 81 -4.10 -18.60 -1.47
N SER A 82 -4.38 -17.94 -0.33
CA SER A 82 -4.32 -18.50 1.02
C SER A 82 -2.93 -18.95 1.47
N LYS A 83 -1.88 -18.54 0.77
CA LYS A 83 -0.50 -18.77 1.21
C LYS A 83 0.03 -17.59 2.00
N ARG A 84 1.02 -17.85 2.83
CA ARG A 84 1.69 -16.80 3.62
C ARG A 84 2.19 -15.65 2.75
N ALA A 85 1.87 -14.44 3.14
CA ALA A 85 2.34 -13.21 2.53
C ALA A 85 2.62 -12.17 3.63
N LYS A 86 3.34 -11.10 3.29
CA LYS A 86 3.65 -10.00 4.21
C LYS A 86 3.16 -8.68 3.64
N ALA A 87 2.71 -7.80 4.51
CA ALA A 87 2.52 -6.39 4.22
C ALA A 87 3.39 -5.57 5.18
N LEU A 88 4.13 -4.62 4.64
CA LEU A 88 4.99 -3.70 5.38
C LEU A 88 4.47 -2.29 5.16
N LEU A 89 4.41 -1.51 6.22
CA LEU A 89 4.19 -0.07 6.18
C LEU A 89 5.50 0.62 6.54
N LEU A 90 6.01 1.43 5.60
CA LEU A 90 7.14 2.33 5.83
C LEU A 90 6.57 3.74 5.95
N TRP A 91 6.77 4.37 7.08
CA TRP A 91 6.21 5.68 7.39
C TRP A 91 7.15 6.50 8.29
N ASN A 92 6.91 7.80 8.37
CA ASN A 92 7.57 8.72 9.28
C ASN A 92 6.63 9.88 9.65
N ASP A 93 7.04 10.71 10.61
CA ASP A 93 6.24 11.85 11.08
C ASP A 93 5.95 12.88 9.98
N ALA A 94 6.83 13.02 8.99
CA ALA A 94 6.59 13.92 7.87
C ALA A 94 5.44 13.44 6.99
N ASP A 95 5.23 12.12 6.84
CA ASP A 95 4.07 11.57 6.13
C ASP A 95 2.76 11.92 6.85
N PHE A 96 2.77 11.84 8.19
CA PHE A 96 1.62 12.20 9.02
C PHE A 96 1.28 13.68 8.87
N GLN A 97 2.26 14.58 8.99
CA GLN A 97 2.05 16.02 8.82
C GLN A 97 1.56 16.36 7.41
N MET A 98 2.14 15.75 6.39
CA MET A 98 1.70 15.93 5.00
C MET A 98 0.26 15.48 4.79
N ASN A 99 -0.16 14.36 5.39
CA ASN A 99 -1.53 13.88 5.33
C ASN A 99 -2.50 14.89 5.98
N LEU A 100 -2.17 15.42 7.16
CA LEU A 100 -2.96 16.45 7.83
C LEU A 100 -3.08 17.71 6.99
N ASP A 101 -2.01 18.18 6.36
CA ASP A 101 -2.03 19.36 5.48
C ASP A 101 -2.96 19.14 4.28
N ILE A 102 -2.91 17.95 3.66
CA ILE A 102 -3.77 17.62 2.52
C ILE A 102 -5.27 17.62 2.90
N ILE A 103 -5.61 17.11 4.10
CA ILE A 103 -6.99 16.98 4.54
C ILE A 103 -7.47 18.14 5.42
N SER A 104 -6.65 19.16 5.68
CA SER A 104 -6.94 20.27 6.60
C SER A 104 -8.26 21.00 6.31
N ASN A 105 -8.73 20.97 5.07
CA ASN A 105 -9.98 21.59 4.62
C ASN A 105 -11.09 20.57 4.31
N THR A 106 -10.96 19.33 4.80
CA THR A 106 -11.95 18.27 4.60
C THR A 106 -12.75 18.01 5.88
N ASP A 107 -13.58 16.96 5.87
CA ASP A 107 -14.39 16.52 7.00
C ASP A 107 -13.50 16.11 8.21
N GLU A 108 -13.93 16.45 9.43
CA GLU A 108 -13.29 16.04 10.69
C GLU A 108 -13.03 14.52 10.77
N ARG A 109 -13.93 13.71 10.22
CA ARG A 109 -13.77 12.26 10.14
C ARG A 109 -12.51 11.81 9.40
N ALA A 110 -12.07 12.57 8.39
CA ALA A 110 -10.84 12.27 7.68
C ALA A 110 -9.61 12.54 8.57
N ILE A 111 -9.67 13.58 9.38
CA ILE A 111 -8.63 13.93 10.35
C ILE A 111 -8.55 12.85 11.43
N ASP A 112 -9.69 12.44 11.99
CA ASP A 112 -9.76 11.37 12.99
C ASP A 112 -9.19 10.05 12.47
N ALA A 113 -9.50 9.68 11.23
CA ALA A 113 -9.00 8.44 10.62
C ALA A 113 -7.48 8.43 10.43
N VAL A 114 -6.87 9.57 10.10
CA VAL A 114 -5.40 9.69 10.01
C VAL A 114 -4.77 9.63 11.39
N ASN A 115 -5.35 10.33 12.38
CA ASN A 115 -4.87 10.32 13.77
C ASN A 115 -4.94 8.91 14.38
N GLU A 116 -6.03 8.18 14.12
CA GLU A 116 -6.21 6.81 14.59
C GLU A 116 -5.12 5.88 14.02
N LEU A 117 -4.89 5.93 12.69
CA LEU A 117 -3.85 5.11 12.07
C LEU A 117 -2.46 5.48 12.59
N TYR A 118 -2.16 6.76 12.77
CA TYR A 118 -0.88 7.21 13.32
C TYR A 118 -0.65 6.66 14.73
N ALA A 119 -1.65 6.76 15.62
CA ALA A 119 -1.59 6.22 16.98
C ALA A 119 -1.38 4.70 17.01
N ILE A 120 -2.00 3.96 16.08
CA ILE A 120 -1.78 2.51 15.92
C ILE A 120 -0.33 2.24 15.51
N CYS A 121 0.21 2.99 14.55
CA CYS A 121 1.58 2.81 14.08
C CYS A 121 2.62 3.11 15.16
N GLU A 122 2.35 4.07 16.06
CA GLU A 122 3.24 4.37 17.19
C GLU A 122 3.17 3.32 18.31
N SER A 123 2.01 2.70 18.49
CA SER A 123 1.75 1.83 19.65
C SER A 123 1.96 0.35 19.39
N SER A 124 2.11 -0.09 18.14
CA SER A 124 2.09 -1.51 17.77
C SER A 124 3.14 -1.89 16.74
N ASP A 125 3.91 -2.92 17.05
CA ASP A 125 4.81 -3.59 16.10
C ASP A 125 4.04 -4.53 15.13
N ASP A 126 2.84 -4.98 15.51
CA ASP A 126 1.95 -5.79 14.68
C ASP A 126 0.70 -5.00 14.27
N LEU A 127 0.77 -4.42 13.08
CA LEU A 127 -0.32 -3.62 12.52
C LEU A 127 -1.53 -4.46 12.13
N HIS A 128 -1.39 -5.76 11.90
CA HIS A 128 -2.49 -6.61 11.47
C HIS A 128 -3.58 -6.68 12.54
N ASP A 129 -3.21 -7.08 13.76
CA ASP A 129 -4.17 -7.24 14.85
C ASP A 129 -4.70 -5.89 15.34
N ALA A 130 -3.85 -4.85 15.36
CA ALA A 130 -4.24 -3.51 15.76
C ALA A 130 -5.26 -2.90 14.79
N VAL A 131 -5.06 -3.04 13.47
CA VAL A 131 -5.98 -2.54 12.44
C VAL A 131 -7.30 -3.33 12.44
N ILE A 132 -7.28 -4.66 12.63
CA ILE A 132 -8.51 -5.45 12.76
C ILE A 132 -9.32 -5.00 13.98
N GLY A 133 -8.64 -4.67 15.09
CA GLY A 133 -9.29 -4.17 16.29
C GLY A 133 -10.09 -2.88 16.08
N CYS A 134 -9.71 -2.02 15.13
CA CYS A 134 -10.49 -0.81 14.79
C CYS A 134 -11.84 -1.16 14.18
N PHE A 135 -11.89 -2.12 13.25
CA PHE A 135 -13.15 -2.52 12.60
C PHE A 135 -14.11 -3.26 13.54
N ALA A 136 -13.60 -3.89 14.61
CA ALA A 136 -14.45 -4.56 15.59
C ALA A 136 -15.19 -3.57 16.52
N LYS A 137 -14.68 -2.35 16.70
CA LYS A 137 -15.31 -1.30 17.53
C LYS A 137 -16.44 -0.57 16.83
N ASP A 138 -16.43 -0.52 15.49
CA ASP A 138 -17.45 0.17 14.70
C ASP A 138 -18.73 -0.67 14.48
N GLY A 139 -18.80 -1.88 15.02
CA GLY A 139 -19.88 -2.86 14.84
C GLY A 139 -20.79 -3.05 16.07
N GLU A 140 -20.68 -2.22 17.13
CA GLU A 140 -21.57 -2.23 18.31
C GLU A 140 -22.59 -1.08 18.28
#